data_855cf7d5304ceb68241bce89d494564c
#
_entry.id   855cf7d5304ceb68241bce89d494564c
#
_cell.length_a   1.000
_cell.length_b   1.000
_cell.length_c   1.000
_cell.angle_alpha   90.00
_cell.angle_beta   90.00
_cell.angle_gamma   90.00
#
_symmetry.space_group_name_H-M   'P 1'
#
loop_
_entity.id
_entity.type
_entity.pdbx_description
1 polymer ?
#
loop_
_entity_poly.entity_id
_entity_poly.type
_entity_poly.pdbx_seq_one_letter_code
_entity_poly.pdbx_strand_id
1 'polypeptide(L)'
;YAQLDTLIKNPIWVKAPVIELGLNKQHHADINKTDSLFWSKTAHEHLALNRHNGLEVTGQVYARPDAYFDSDEDDAKEVSKYKMKVQAELGWNIINSKFYQGKEKRTKIALANELDRLQIKKRQTADIYEKAADELTEQYNFYIGTVIAHRLDNLDIMNEAYQFMLEKDRISNDKMLKVMNDKLEAEYDISVLCTDRDISNKPIYRIKPTKIVVDTTALWNHLNQESLDARIMMVKEQIADNDSKLTNYLSTTRLTPFARWSSYWQSNNKISNNADVGVRFTIPIWNETPRKRQALETQKEIIRSSRGTDVKEIKQSVGILLKKIDNLNKAIATEAFHIDQTGKYIEMRRFAYQNQKQGYNYLMRMDEYTGLLESMERMYKLMQNRALAIINIEKAVSIYDNNNIFKEIELCM
;
A
#
# COMPACT_ATOMS: atom_id res chain seq x y z
N TYR A 1 -37.48 4.45 27.52
CA TYR A 1 -36.99 4.62 28.90
C TYR A 1 -36.35 3.36 29.47
N ALA A 2 -36.98 2.19 29.30
CA ALA A 2 -36.43 0.92 29.78
C ALA A 2 -35.00 0.68 29.23
N GLN A 3 -34.73 1.06 27.98
CA GLN A 3 -33.43 0.88 27.35
C GLN A 3 -32.34 1.81 27.93
N LEU A 4 -32.69 3.07 28.25
CA LEU A 4 -31.73 4.01 28.87
C LEU A 4 -31.41 3.63 30.32
N ASP A 5 -32.40 3.10 31.04
CA ASP A 5 -32.19 2.57 32.39
C ASP A 5 -31.32 1.29 32.38
N THR A 6 -31.50 0.43 31.37
CA THR A 6 -30.66 -0.77 31.20
C THR A 6 -29.21 -0.42 30.83
N LEU A 7 -29.01 0.66 30.07
CA LEU A 7 -27.67 1.15 29.71
C LEU A 7 -26.82 1.45 30.95
N ILE A 8 -27.40 1.97 32.01
CA ILE A 8 -26.69 2.29 33.25
C ILE A 8 -26.57 1.08 34.16
N LYS A 9 -27.67 0.30 34.36
CA LYS A 9 -27.70 -0.81 35.30
C LYS A 9 -27.08 -2.09 34.81
N ASN A 10 -27.37 -2.47 33.55
CA ASN A 10 -26.93 -3.71 32.92
C ASN A 10 -26.46 -3.43 31.50
N PRO A 11 -25.38 -2.69 31.32
CA PRO A 11 -24.87 -2.36 29.98
C PRO A 11 -24.44 -3.60 29.20
N ILE A 12 -24.83 -3.66 27.94
CA ILE A 12 -24.33 -4.69 27.02
C ILE A 12 -22.93 -4.26 26.58
N TRP A 13 -21.91 -4.86 27.19
CA TRP A 13 -20.52 -4.57 26.88
C TRP A 13 -20.09 -5.28 25.61
N VAL A 14 -19.45 -4.55 24.71
CA VAL A 14 -18.80 -5.07 23.51
C VAL A 14 -17.34 -4.68 23.52
N LYS A 15 -16.51 -5.50 22.89
CA LYS A 15 -15.13 -5.12 22.63
C LYS A 15 -15.11 -4.00 21.59
N ALA A 16 -14.10 -3.13 21.68
CA ALA A 16 -13.85 -2.17 20.62
C ALA A 16 -13.68 -2.91 19.28
N PRO A 17 -14.26 -2.39 18.19
CA PRO A 17 -13.96 -2.90 16.87
C PRO A 17 -12.44 -2.86 16.64
N VAL A 18 -11.85 -4.03 16.50
CA VAL A 18 -10.46 -4.21 16.12
C VAL A 18 -10.50 -4.98 14.82
N ILE A 19 -9.99 -4.39 13.79
CA ILE A 19 -9.72 -5.18 12.61
C ILE A 19 -8.48 -5.99 12.93
N GLU A 20 -8.69 -7.28 13.15
CA GLU A 20 -7.59 -8.21 12.96
C GLU A 20 -7.18 -8.05 11.50
N LEU A 21 -6.07 -7.37 11.25
CA LEU A 21 -5.37 -7.39 9.97
C LEU A 21 -4.82 -8.79 9.69
N GLY A 22 -5.56 -9.80 10.14
CA GLY A 22 -5.44 -11.13 9.65
C GLY A 22 -5.85 -11.07 8.20
N LEU A 23 -4.85 -11.01 7.33
CA LEU A 23 -4.98 -11.21 5.91
C LEU A 23 -6.04 -12.29 5.69
N ASN A 24 -7.22 -11.87 5.29
CA ASN A 24 -8.32 -12.76 5.01
C ASN A 24 -7.77 -13.90 4.15
N LYS A 25 -8.15 -15.16 4.39
CA LYS A 25 -7.60 -16.33 3.66
C LYS A 25 -7.56 -16.10 2.15
N GLN A 26 -8.45 -15.27 1.64
CA GLN A 26 -8.54 -14.88 0.24
C GLN A 26 -7.39 -13.95 -0.19
N HIS A 27 -6.97 -13.00 0.65
CA HIS A 27 -5.82 -12.12 0.38
C HIS A 27 -4.50 -12.89 0.41
N HIS A 28 -4.35 -13.85 1.33
CA HIS A 28 -3.21 -14.78 1.32
C HIS A 28 -3.17 -15.61 0.04
N ALA A 29 -4.33 -16.06 -0.46
CA ALA A 29 -4.41 -16.82 -1.69
C ALA A 29 -3.99 -15.99 -2.91
N ASP A 30 -4.41 -14.71 -2.99
CA ASP A 30 -4.07 -13.82 -4.09
C ASP A 30 -2.58 -13.43 -4.06
N ILE A 31 -2.01 -13.17 -2.88
CA ILE A 31 -0.57 -12.92 -2.71
C ILE A 31 0.23 -14.15 -3.13
N ASN A 32 -0.16 -15.35 -2.67
CA ASN A 32 0.51 -16.59 -3.01
C ASN A 32 0.43 -16.91 -4.50
N LYS A 33 -0.70 -16.62 -5.14
CA LYS A 33 -0.87 -16.75 -6.59
C LYS A 33 0.06 -15.81 -7.35
N THR A 34 0.15 -14.55 -6.92
CA THR A 34 1.06 -13.57 -7.51
C THR A 34 2.52 -14.01 -7.35
N ASP A 35 2.91 -14.45 -6.16
CA ASP A 35 4.25 -14.97 -5.90
C ASP A 35 4.58 -16.16 -6.81
N SER A 36 3.66 -17.09 -6.99
CA SER A 36 3.85 -18.26 -7.86
C SER A 36 4.04 -17.88 -9.33
N LEU A 37 3.32 -16.86 -9.81
CA LEU A 37 3.47 -16.35 -11.17
C LEU A 37 4.85 -15.71 -11.38
N PHE A 38 5.36 -14.96 -10.42
CA PHE A 38 6.72 -14.39 -10.50
C PHE A 38 7.81 -15.45 -10.46
N TRP A 39 7.66 -16.49 -9.65
CA TRP A 39 8.58 -17.65 -9.68
C TRP A 39 8.59 -18.34 -11.04
N SER A 40 7.40 -18.56 -11.62
CA SER A 40 7.27 -19.14 -12.96
C SER A 40 7.91 -18.25 -14.03
N LYS A 41 7.63 -16.93 -14.01
CA LYS A 41 8.26 -15.93 -14.90
C LYS A 41 9.78 -16.01 -14.83
N THR A 42 10.34 -15.95 -13.62
CA THR A 42 11.80 -16.01 -13.39
C THR A 42 12.40 -17.31 -13.93
N ALA A 43 11.74 -18.44 -13.71
CA ALA A 43 12.19 -19.73 -14.22
C ALA A 43 12.21 -19.75 -15.77
N HIS A 44 11.16 -19.23 -16.42
CA HIS A 44 11.11 -19.13 -17.88
C HIS A 44 12.18 -18.21 -18.45
N GLU A 45 12.42 -17.06 -17.83
CA GLU A 45 13.47 -16.12 -18.25
C GLU A 45 14.88 -16.71 -18.07
N HIS A 46 15.11 -17.46 -16.98
CA HIS A 46 16.37 -18.19 -16.80
C HIS A 46 16.55 -19.29 -17.84
N LEU A 47 15.47 -20.01 -18.22
CA LEU A 47 15.52 -21.01 -19.28
C LEU A 47 15.81 -20.35 -20.64
N ALA A 48 15.20 -19.21 -20.93
CA ALA A 48 15.46 -18.44 -22.14
C ALA A 48 16.92 -17.99 -22.20
N LEU A 49 17.47 -17.45 -21.10
CA LEU A 49 18.88 -17.09 -21.02
C LEU A 49 19.81 -18.28 -21.21
N ASN A 50 19.44 -19.45 -20.65
CA ASN A 50 20.24 -20.67 -20.82
C ASN A 50 20.25 -21.20 -22.25
N ARG A 51 19.18 -20.94 -23.03
CA ARG A 51 19.12 -21.28 -24.46
C ARG A 51 19.87 -20.31 -25.35
N HIS A 52 20.12 -19.10 -24.85
CA HIS A 52 20.89 -18.11 -25.60
C HIS A 52 22.39 -18.44 -25.56
N ASN A 53 22.79 -19.31 -26.46
CA ASN A 53 24.20 -19.78 -26.57
C ASN A 53 25.09 -18.87 -27.42
N GLY A 54 24.56 -17.75 -27.93
CA GLY A 54 25.30 -16.79 -28.76
C GLY A 54 25.45 -17.20 -30.21
N LEU A 55 24.83 -18.30 -30.65
CA LEU A 55 24.81 -18.67 -32.06
C LEU A 55 23.81 -17.79 -32.82
N GLU A 56 24.28 -17.18 -33.89
CA GLU A 56 23.49 -16.30 -34.77
C GLU A 56 23.60 -16.79 -36.20
N VAL A 57 22.50 -16.85 -36.91
CA VAL A 57 22.45 -17.11 -38.34
C VAL A 57 22.05 -15.82 -39.02
N THR A 58 22.89 -15.34 -39.91
CA THR A 58 22.63 -14.12 -40.68
C THR A 58 22.57 -14.43 -42.16
N GLY A 59 21.47 -14.09 -42.82
CA GLY A 59 21.29 -14.16 -44.24
C GLY A 59 21.35 -12.77 -44.86
N GLN A 60 22.12 -12.62 -45.95
CA GLN A 60 22.22 -11.36 -46.68
C GLN A 60 22.12 -11.62 -48.16
N VAL A 61 21.37 -10.77 -48.85
CA VAL A 61 21.27 -10.79 -50.30
C VAL A 61 21.66 -9.43 -50.84
N TYR A 62 22.60 -9.42 -51.73
CA TYR A 62 23.07 -8.23 -52.40
C TYR A 62 22.78 -8.34 -53.90
N ALA A 63 22.16 -7.34 -54.50
CA ALA A 63 21.97 -7.19 -55.92
C ALA A 63 22.68 -5.93 -56.37
N ARG A 64 23.37 -6.00 -57.53
CA ARG A 64 24.07 -4.88 -58.15
C ARG A 64 23.47 -4.67 -59.53
N PRO A 65 22.45 -3.82 -59.67
CA PRO A 65 21.81 -3.54 -60.98
C PRO A 65 22.79 -2.96 -61.98
N ASP A 66 23.77 -2.16 -61.51
CA ASP A 66 24.78 -1.51 -62.38
C ASP A 66 25.78 -2.46 -63.05
N ALA A 67 25.86 -3.70 -62.56
CA ALA A 67 26.72 -4.74 -63.20
C ALA A 67 26.20 -5.20 -64.58
N TYR A 68 25.10 -4.68 -65.04
CA TYR A 68 24.53 -4.96 -66.37
C TYR A 68 25.04 -4.01 -67.46
N PHE A 69 25.65 -2.89 -67.12
CA PHE A 69 25.97 -1.83 -68.07
C PHE A 69 27.47 -1.71 -68.43
N ASP A 70 28.33 -2.52 -67.82
CA ASP A 70 29.76 -2.47 -68.06
C ASP A 70 30.18 -3.65 -68.91
N SER A 71 29.93 -3.56 -70.20
CA SER A 71 30.45 -4.45 -71.24
C SER A 71 31.39 -3.63 -72.09
N ASP A 72 32.53 -3.23 -71.60
CA ASP A 72 33.65 -2.99 -72.52
C ASP A 72 34.94 -2.79 -71.76
N GLU A 73 35.88 -3.58 -72.27
CA GLU A 73 37.36 -3.36 -72.36
C GLU A 73 38.24 -3.48 -71.11
N ASP A 74 39.08 -4.42 -71.32
CA ASP A 74 40.52 -4.48 -71.03
C ASP A 74 41.12 -4.30 -69.65
N ASP A 75 41.93 -5.29 -69.39
CA ASP A 75 43.06 -5.34 -68.45
C ASP A 75 42.75 -5.71 -66.95
N ALA A 76 43.01 -6.97 -66.76
CA ALA A 76 43.82 -7.53 -65.68
C ALA A 76 43.71 -6.95 -64.29
N LYS A 77 42.53 -6.90 -63.78
CA LYS A 77 42.19 -7.21 -62.34
C LYS A 77 40.91 -7.93 -62.32
N GLU A 78 40.89 -9.22 -61.98
CA GLU A 78 39.71 -9.99 -61.65
C GLU A 78 38.98 -9.45 -60.44
N VAL A 79 38.38 -8.30 -60.58
CA VAL A 79 37.29 -7.91 -59.73
C VAL A 79 36.08 -8.70 -60.28
N SER A 80 35.76 -9.84 -59.71
CA SER A 80 34.64 -10.67 -60.11
C SER A 80 33.35 -9.82 -59.97
N LYS A 81 32.92 -9.23 -61.10
CA LYS A 81 31.63 -8.50 -61.19
C LYS A 81 30.51 -9.49 -61.02
N TYR A 82 29.87 -9.50 -59.86
CA TYR A 82 28.69 -10.34 -59.62
C TYR A 82 27.41 -9.49 -59.72
N LYS A 83 26.37 -10.06 -60.35
CA LYS A 83 25.04 -9.46 -60.44
C LYS A 83 24.29 -9.60 -59.12
N MET A 84 24.45 -10.75 -58.45
CA MET A 84 23.79 -11.07 -57.22
C MET A 84 24.72 -11.90 -56.32
N LYS A 85 24.68 -11.61 -55.05
CA LYS A 85 25.35 -12.35 -53.99
C LYS A 85 24.36 -12.77 -52.95
N VAL A 86 24.27 -14.05 -52.66
CA VAL A 86 23.59 -14.61 -51.51
C VAL A 86 24.61 -15.08 -50.49
N GLN A 87 24.47 -14.69 -49.26
CA GLN A 87 25.39 -15.00 -48.20
C GLN A 87 24.61 -15.55 -46.98
N ALA A 88 25.02 -16.65 -46.43
CA ALA A 88 24.62 -17.18 -45.17
C ALA A 88 25.83 -17.26 -44.24
N GLU A 89 25.70 -16.73 -43.04
CA GLU A 89 26.75 -16.74 -42.04
C GLU A 89 26.25 -17.34 -40.75
N LEU A 90 26.94 -18.32 -40.22
CA LEU A 90 26.76 -18.83 -38.87
C LEU A 90 27.85 -18.22 -37.99
N GLY A 91 27.45 -17.34 -37.09
CA GLY A 91 28.33 -16.69 -36.15
C GLY A 91 28.09 -17.16 -34.71
N TRP A 92 29.15 -17.22 -33.91
CA TRP A 92 29.04 -17.52 -32.49
C TRP A 92 29.60 -16.37 -31.67
N ASN A 93 28.72 -15.56 -31.10
CA ASN A 93 29.11 -14.44 -30.23
C ASN A 93 29.42 -14.97 -28.82
N ILE A 94 30.70 -15.28 -28.58
CA ILE A 94 31.17 -15.91 -27.34
C ILE A 94 31.00 -14.97 -26.15
N ILE A 95 31.36 -13.68 -26.30
CA ILE A 95 31.37 -12.71 -25.19
C ILE A 95 29.94 -12.37 -24.72
N ASN A 96 28.98 -12.22 -25.65
CA ASN A 96 27.60 -11.95 -25.32
C ASN A 96 26.75 -13.22 -25.01
N SER A 97 27.40 -14.39 -25.01
CA SER A 97 26.72 -15.65 -24.69
C SER A 97 26.53 -15.87 -23.19
N LYS A 98 25.84 -16.97 -22.83
CA LYS A 98 25.71 -17.42 -21.44
C LYS A 98 27.02 -17.74 -20.74
N PHE A 99 28.13 -17.94 -21.51
CA PHE A 99 29.42 -18.30 -20.97
C PHE A 99 30.12 -17.11 -20.30
N TYR A 100 29.83 -15.89 -20.78
CA TYR A 100 30.36 -14.66 -20.20
C TYR A 100 29.24 -13.87 -19.53
N GLN A 101 29.42 -13.46 -18.28
CA GLN A 101 28.42 -12.74 -17.47
C GLN A 101 27.06 -13.47 -17.26
N GLY A 102 27.04 -14.78 -17.49
CA GLY A 102 25.79 -15.54 -17.34
C GLY A 102 25.22 -15.50 -15.92
N LYS A 103 26.10 -15.47 -14.91
CA LYS A 103 25.72 -15.35 -13.50
C LYS A 103 25.06 -13.99 -13.21
N GLU A 104 25.71 -12.92 -13.65
CA GLU A 104 25.26 -11.53 -13.46
C GLU A 104 23.95 -11.27 -14.21
N LYS A 105 23.79 -11.80 -15.40
CA LYS A 105 22.55 -11.71 -16.18
C LYS A 105 21.38 -12.43 -15.47
N ARG A 106 21.62 -13.62 -14.91
CA ARG A 106 20.61 -14.33 -14.11
C ARG A 106 20.26 -13.54 -12.86
N THR A 107 21.24 -12.97 -12.16
CA THR A 107 21.01 -12.13 -10.99
C THR A 107 20.19 -10.90 -11.37
N LYS A 108 20.46 -10.27 -12.52
CA LYS A 108 19.67 -9.14 -13.03
C LYS A 108 18.20 -9.50 -13.22
N ILE A 109 17.92 -10.63 -13.86
CA ILE A 109 16.55 -11.14 -14.06
C ILE A 109 15.87 -11.37 -12.70
N ALA A 110 16.54 -12.07 -11.78
CA ALA A 110 15.99 -12.36 -10.46
C ALA A 110 15.68 -11.09 -9.67
N LEU A 111 16.58 -10.12 -9.65
CA LEU A 111 16.39 -8.84 -8.95
C LEU A 111 15.29 -7.98 -9.58
N ALA A 112 15.20 -7.94 -10.92
CA ALA A 112 14.14 -7.20 -11.61
C ALA A 112 12.77 -7.78 -11.28
N ASN A 113 12.61 -9.10 -11.34
CA ASN A 113 11.36 -9.78 -10.99
C ASN A 113 11.03 -9.64 -9.50
N GLU A 114 12.04 -9.66 -8.61
CA GLU A 114 11.81 -9.41 -7.18
C GLU A 114 11.36 -7.96 -6.92
N LEU A 115 11.91 -6.99 -7.64
CA LEU A 115 11.46 -5.60 -7.55
C LEU A 115 10.00 -5.45 -7.96
N ASP A 116 9.61 -6.03 -9.12
CA ASP A 116 8.24 -6.02 -9.61
C ASP A 116 7.29 -6.68 -8.59
N ARG A 117 7.69 -7.83 -8.04
CA ARG A 117 6.96 -8.56 -7.02
C ARG A 117 6.70 -7.72 -5.78
N LEU A 118 7.74 -7.07 -5.26
CA LEU A 118 7.63 -6.22 -4.07
C LEU A 118 6.75 -4.99 -4.33
N GLN A 119 6.80 -4.40 -5.52
CA GLN A 119 5.95 -3.27 -5.88
C GLN A 119 4.47 -3.66 -5.96
N ILE A 120 4.15 -4.82 -6.53
CA ILE A 120 2.78 -5.34 -6.57
C ILE A 120 2.31 -5.64 -5.15
N LYS A 121 3.14 -6.31 -4.34
CA LYS A 121 2.83 -6.58 -2.94
C LYS A 121 2.55 -5.30 -2.15
N LYS A 122 3.32 -4.23 -2.38
CA LYS A 122 3.08 -2.93 -1.74
C LYS A 122 1.70 -2.36 -2.10
N ARG A 123 1.30 -2.44 -3.38
CA ARG A 123 -0.04 -1.99 -3.83
C ARG A 123 -1.15 -2.81 -3.18
N GLN A 124 -1.04 -4.15 -3.24
CA GLN A 124 -2.01 -5.04 -2.62
C GLN A 124 -2.16 -4.78 -1.11
N THR A 125 -1.05 -4.55 -0.42
CA THR A 125 -1.06 -4.21 1.01
C THR A 125 -1.76 -2.86 1.26
N ALA A 126 -1.53 -1.85 0.43
CA ALA A 126 -2.21 -0.57 0.55
C ALA A 126 -3.73 -0.71 0.38
N ASP A 127 -4.19 -1.50 -0.62
CA ASP A 127 -5.62 -1.78 -0.85
C ASP A 127 -6.26 -2.51 0.35
N ILE A 128 -5.52 -3.42 0.99
CA ILE A 128 -5.98 -4.12 2.20
C ILE A 128 -6.21 -3.13 3.34
N TYR A 129 -5.27 -2.20 3.57
CA TYR A 129 -5.42 -1.19 4.62
C TYR A 129 -6.57 -0.22 4.35
N GLU A 130 -6.82 0.14 3.09
CA GLU A 130 -7.96 0.99 2.73
C GLU A 130 -9.28 0.29 3.05
N LYS A 131 -9.45 -0.96 2.61
CA LYS A 131 -10.64 -1.75 2.94
C LYS A 131 -10.80 -1.94 4.45
N ALA A 132 -9.71 -2.20 5.17
CA ALA A 132 -9.72 -2.33 6.61
C ALA A 132 -10.17 -1.03 7.31
N ALA A 133 -9.75 0.13 6.80
CA ALA A 133 -10.17 1.42 7.31
C ALA A 133 -11.68 1.66 7.06
N ASP A 134 -12.18 1.29 5.88
CA ASP A 134 -13.59 1.40 5.52
C ASP A 134 -14.46 0.50 6.40
N GLU A 135 -14.11 -0.79 6.53
CA GLU A 135 -14.82 -1.73 7.39
C GLU A 135 -14.84 -1.28 8.86
N LEU A 136 -13.70 -0.77 9.36
CA LEU A 136 -13.62 -0.22 10.71
C LEU A 136 -14.53 1.00 10.87
N THR A 137 -14.53 1.87 9.88
CA THR A 137 -15.38 3.06 9.87
C THR A 137 -16.85 2.68 9.89
N GLU A 138 -17.27 1.70 9.09
CA GLU A 138 -18.66 1.20 9.09
C GLU A 138 -19.05 0.62 10.45
N GLN A 139 -18.18 -0.19 11.07
CA GLN A 139 -18.44 -0.76 12.38
C GLN A 139 -18.61 0.32 13.46
N TYR A 140 -17.73 1.34 13.49
CA TYR A 140 -17.89 2.44 14.44
C TYR A 140 -19.09 3.31 14.13
N ASN A 141 -19.39 3.57 12.86
CA ASN A 141 -20.56 4.34 12.43
C ASN A 141 -21.86 3.66 12.90
N PHE A 142 -21.91 2.32 12.90
CA PHE A 142 -23.03 1.58 13.47
C PHE A 142 -23.23 1.89 14.97
N TYR A 143 -22.17 1.85 15.78
CA TYR A 143 -22.27 2.13 17.21
C TYR A 143 -22.58 3.61 17.48
N ILE A 144 -21.93 4.51 16.78
CA ILE A 144 -22.15 5.96 16.86
C ILE A 144 -23.59 6.28 16.46
N GLY A 145 -24.04 5.77 15.32
CA GLY A 145 -25.39 5.96 14.81
C GLY A 145 -26.47 5.47 15.78
N THR A 146 -26.25 4.31 16.43
CA THR A 146 -27.16 3.80 17.45
C THR A 146 -27.29 4.77 18.64
N VAL A 147 -26.18 5.34 19.10
CA VAL A 147 -26.18 6.32 20.21
C VAL A 147 -26.90 7.61 19.79
N ILE A 148 -26.60 8.13 18.59
CA ILE A 148 -27.24 9.34 18.07
C ILE A 148 -28.74 9.14 17.84
N ALA A 149 -29.18 7.98 17.33
CA ALA A 149 -30.58 7.68 17.15
C ALA A 149 -31.35 7.74 18.49
N HIS A 150 -30.80 7.12 19.53
CA HIS A 150 -31.42 7.21 20.88
C HIS A 150 -31.34 8.63 21.48
N ARG A 151 -30.29 9.39 21.16
CA ARG A 151 -30.21 10.81 21.54
C ARG A 151 -31.32 11.61 20.85
N LEU A 152 -31.55 11.35 19.57
CA LEU A 152 -32.61 12.00 18.79
C LEU A 152 -33.98 11.69 19.35
N ASP A 153 -34.31 10.40 19.64
CA ASP A 153 -35.56 10.01 20.25
C ASP A 153 -35.79 10.75 21.59
N ASN A 154 -34.73 10.88 22.40
CA ASN A 154 -34.78 11.60 23.66
C ASN A 154 -35.01 13.11 23.47
N LEU A 155 -34.35 13.73 22.48
CA LEU A 155 -34.51 15.13 22.12
C LEU A 155 -35.89 15.42 21.54
N ASP A 156 -36.50 14.50 20.78
CA ASP A 156 -37.87 14.63 20.30
C ASP A 156 -38.87 14.75 21.44
N ILE A 157 -38.78 13.86 22.42
CA ILE A 157 -39.63 13.90 23.61
C ILE A 157 -39.38 15.18 24.42
N MET A 158 -38.11 15.60 24.56
CA MET A 158 -37.78 16.86 25.24
C MET A 158 -38.37 18.07 24.52
N ASN A 159 -38.27 18.08 23.18
CA ASN A 159 -38.82 19.14 22.35
C ASN A 159 -40.34 19.28 22.55
N GLU A 160 -41.10 18.18 22.49
CA GLU A 160 -42.53 18.20 22.75
C GLU A 160 -42.86 18.71 24.17
N ALA A 161 -42.15 18.22 25.17
CA ALA A 161 -42.34 18.65 26.55
C ALA A 161 -42.00 20.14 26.77
N TYR A 162 -40.95 20.64 26.14
CA TYR A 162 -40.57 22.06 26.23
C TYR A 162 -41.53 22.95 25.45
N GLN A 163 -42.05 22.54 24.28
CA GLN A 163 -43.11 23.27 23.58
C GLN A 163 -44.34 23.47 24.48
N PHE A 164 -44.83 22.39 25.11
CA PHE A 164 -45.96 22.47 26.05
C PHE A 164 -45.68 23.37 27.26
N MET A 165 -44.44 23.40 27.76
CA MET A 165 -44.07 24.29 28.88
C MET A 165 -43.92 25.74 28.43
N LEU A 166 -43.45 25.99 27.22
CA LEU A 166 -43.34 27.34 26.64
C LEU A 166 -44.76 27.95 26.47
N GLU A 167 -45.70 27.21 25.95
CA GLU A 167 -47.10 27.63 25.82
C GLU A 167 -47.73 28.04 27.14
N LYS A 168 -47.21 27.55 28.27
CA LYS A 168 -47.63 27.84 29.63
C LYS A 168 -46.74 28.87 30.36
N ASP A 169 -45.87 29.53 29.65
CA ASP A 169 -44.90 30.51 30.22
C ASP A 169 -44.00 29.93 31.35
N ARG A 170 -43.74 28.59 31.32
CA ARG A 170 -43.00 27.92 32.39
C ARG A 170 -41.51 27.76 32.12
N ILE A 171 -41.05 28.02 30.89
CA ILE A 171 -39.63 27.97 30.51
C ILE A 171 -39.23 29.15 29.63
N SER A 172 -37.94 29.41 29.54
CA SER A 172 -37.37 30.44 28.66
C SER A 172 -37.19 29.92 27.21
N ASN A 173 -37.32 30.80 26.24
CA ASN A 173 -37.07 30.50 24.82
C ASN A 173 -35.66 29.92 24.58
N ASP A 174 -34.65 30.33 25.37
CA ASP A 174 -33.29 29.86 25.24
C ASP A 174 -33.13 28.32 25.40
N LYS A 175 -33.88 27.76 26.38
CA LYS A 175 -33.85 26.31 26.61
C LYS A 175 -34.51 25.55 25.47
N MET A 176 -35.58 26.09 24.91
CA MET A 176 -36.24 25.50 23.75
C MET A 176 -35.35 25.56 22.52
N LEU A 177 -34.73 26.71 22.27
CA LEU A 177 -33.80 26.88 21.15
C LEU A 177 -32.60 25.92 21.25
N LYS A 178 -32.07 25.71 22.49
CA LYS A 178 -30.98 24.76 22.69
C LYS A 178 -31.39 23.35 22.27
N VAL A 179 -32.54 22.85 22.73
CA VAL A 179 -33.01 21.50 22.38
C VAL A 179 -33.28 21.37 20.89
N MET A 180 -33.85 22.40 20.25
CA MET A 180 -34.02 22.42 18.79
C MET A 180 -32.67 22.36 18.03
N ASN A 181 -31.67 23.10 18.47
CA ASN A 181 -30.34 23.06 17.85
C ASN A 181 -29.68 21.69 18.04
N ASP A 182 -29.71 21.15 19.26
CA ASP A 182 -29.16 19.83 19.58
C ASP A 182 -29.84 18.73 18.75
N LYS A 183 -31.16 18.86 18.49
CA LYS A 183 -31.93 17.96 17.61
C LYS A 183 -31.47 18.08 16.15
N LEU A 184 -31.35 19.30 15.62
CA LEU A 184 -30.91 19.52 14.24
C LEU A 184 -29.47 18.99 14.02
N GLU A 185 -28.60 19.16 15.01
CA GLU A 185 -27.25 18.59 14.98
C GLU A 185 -27.28 17.06 14.94
N ALA A 186 -28.10 16.42 15.77
CA ALA A 186 -28.26 14.97 15.78
C ALA A 186 -28.85 14.43 14.47
N GLU A 187 -29.84 15.12 13.88
CA GLU A 187 -30.42 14.78 12.57
C GLU A 187 -29.36 14.88 11.45
N TYR A 188 -28.56 15.93 11.48
CA TYR A 188 -27.45 16.10 10.55
C TYR A 188 -26.40 14.98 10.68
N ASP A 189 -25.97 14.70 11.90
CA ASP A 189 -24.98 13.65 12.17
C ASP A 189 -25.45 12.26 11.69
N ILE A 190 -26.71 11.91 11.91
CA ILE A 190 -27.29 10.65 11.38
C ILE A 190 -27.26 10.65 9.84
N SER A 191 -27.63 11.77 9.21
CA SER A 191 -27.62 11.87 7.74
C SER A 191 -26.24 11.67 7.13
N VAL A 192 -25.20 12.20 7.81
CA VAL A 192 -23.79 12.06 7.38
C VAL A 192 -23.28 10.62 7.56
N LEU A 193 -23.73 9.92 8.59
CA LEU A 193 -23.33 8.54 8.84
C LEU A 193 -24.00 7.54 7.88
N CYS A 194 -24.93 7.98 7.01
CA CYS A 194 -25.68 7.14 6.07
C CYS A 194 -26.35 5.92 6.74
N THR A 195 -26.69 6.03 8.01
CA THR A 195 -27.31 4.95 8.76
C THR A 195 -28.83 5.02 8.65
N ASP A 196 -29.47 3.88 8.36
CA ASP A 196 -30.92 3.77 8.33
C ASP A 196 -31.51 4.13 9.70
N ARG A 197 -32.62 4.88 9.71
CA ARG A 197 -33.34 5.27 10.93
C ARG A 197 -33.85 4.07 11.78
N ASP A 198 -33.90 2.88 11.22
CA ASP A 198 -34.24 1.64 11.92
C ASP A 198 -33.24 1.22 13.02
N ILE A 199 -32.18 1.99 13.21
CA ILE A 199 -31.17 1.77 14.25
C ILE A 199 -31.72 2.10 15.65
N SER A 200 -32.72 2.98 15.78
CA SER A 200 -33.31 3.37 17.06
C SER A 200 -33.94 2.18 17.83
N ASN A 201 -34.33 1.13 17.12
CA ASN A 201 -34.86 -0.10 17.74
C ASN A 201 -33.77 -1.04 18.28
N LYS A 202 -32.50 -0.78 18.02
CA LYS A 202 -31.38 -1.62 18.49
C LYS A 202 -30.96 -1.19 19.90
N PRO A 203 -30.47 -2.14 20.72
CA PRO A 203 -29.97 -1.80 22.04
C PRO A 203 -28.69 -0.97 21.91
N ILE A 204 -28.48 -0.06 22.86
CA ILE A 204 -27.22 0.70 22.95
C ILE A 204 -26.14 -0.23 23.50
N TYR A 205 -25.06 -0.36 22.76
CA TYR A 205 -23.89 -1.13 23.17
C TYR A 205 -22.87 -0.20 23.84
N ARG A 206 -22.30 -0.65 24.95
CA ARG A 206 -21.16 0.03 25.59
C ARG A 206 -19.86 -0.58 25.09
N ILE A 207 -19.06 0.21 24.39
CA ILE A 207 -17.72 -0.22 23.99
C ILE A 207 -16.78 -0.09 25.20
N LYS A 208 -16.07 -1.18 25.52
CA LYS A 208 -15.06 -1.16 26.59
C LYS A 208 -13.93 -0.20 26.22
N PRO A 209 -13.63 0.80 27.06
CA PRO A 209 -12.53 1.70 26.80
C PRO A 209 -11.20 0.99 27.01
N THR A 210 -10.30 1.19 26.05
CA THR A 210 -8.98 0.57 26.06
C THR A 210 -7.89 1.61 25.82
N LYS A 211 -6.70 1.32 26.27
CA LYS A 211 -5.47 2.09 25.98
C LYS A 211 -4.62 1.28 25.02
N ILE A 212 -4.13 1.92 23.98
CA ILE A 212 -3.16 1.31 23.06
C ILE A 212 -1.74 1.75 23.45
N VAL A 213 -0.88 0.78 23.66
CA VAL A 213 0.55 1.00 23.90
C VAL A 213 1.32 0.51 22.68
N VAL A 214 2.18 1.37 22.14
CA VAL A 214 2.97 1.07 20.95
C VAL A 214 4.42 0.79 21.33
N ASP A 215 4.94 -0.36 20.91
CA ASP A 215 6.36 -0.63 21.00
C ASP A 215 7.11 0.12 19.89
N THR A 216 7.59 1.30 20.24
CA THR A 216 8.29 2.17 19.30
C THR A 216 9.61 1.58 18.81
N THR A 217 10.28 0.76 19.64
CA THR A 217 11.55 0.13 19.26
C THR A 217 11.32 -0.93 18.17
N ALA A 218 10.33 -1.80 18.38
CA ALA A 218 9.94 -2.80 17.38
C ALA A 218 9.47 -2.12 16.09
N LEU A 219 8.67 -1.04 16.20
CA LEU A 219 8.18 -0.26 15.07
C LEU A 219 9.33 0.33 14.22
N TRP A 220 10.32 0.94 14.84
CA TRP A 220 11.44 1.54 14.13
C TRP A 220 12.39 0.49 13.52
N ASN A 221 12.57 -0.65 14.18
CA ASN A 221 13.33 -1.76 13.60
C ASN A 221 12.64 -2.32 12.36
N HIS A 222 11.33 -2.51 12.42
CA HIS A 222 10.54 -2.95 11.28
C HIS A 222 10.63 -1.97 10.11
N LEU A 223 10.46 -0.66 10.36
CA LEU A 223 10.58 0.37 9.32
C LEU A 223 11.94 0.33 8.61
N ASN A 224 13.02 0.14 9.36
CA ASN A 224 14.38 0.23 8.79
C ASN A 224 14.78 -1.03 8.02
N GLN A 225 14.28 -2.21 8.38
CA GLN A 225 14.79 -3.50 7.89
C GLN A 225 13.75 -4.34 7.16
N GLU A 226 12.50 -4.35 7.63
CA GLU A 226 11.49 -5.31 7.20
C GLU A 226 10.40 -4.70 6.32
N SER A 227 10.25 -3.37 6.35
CA SER A 227 9.22 -2.69 5.55
C SER A 227 9.42 -2.95 4.05
N LEU A 228 8.32 -3.01 3.31
CA LEU A 228 8.36 -3.21 1.85
C LEU A 228 9.17 -2.12 1.16
N ASP A 229 9.13 -0.89 1.65
CA ASP A 229 9.91 0.21 1.11
C ASP A 229 11.41 0.01 1.34
N ALA A 230 11.82 -0.43 2.53
CA ALA A 230 13.21 -0.76 2.80
C ALA A 230 13.71 -1.88 1.88
N ARG A 231 12.91 -2.93 1.68
CA ARG A 231 13.24 -4.05 0.78
C ARG A 231 13.32 -3.60 -0.68
N ILE A 232 12.38 -2.80 -1.17
CA ILE A 232 12.40 -2.23 -2.53
C ILE A 232 13.68 -1.43 -2.76
N MET A 233 14.07 -0.58 -1.81
CA MET A 233 15.31 0.21 -1.92
C MET A 233 16.56 -0.66 -1.89
N MET A 234 16.60 -1.71 -1.06
CA MET A 234 17.71 -2.67 -1.04
C MET A 234 17.84 -3.40 -2.39
N VAL A 235 16.73 -3.85 -2.98
CA VAL A 235 16.73 -4.51 -4.29
C VAL A 235 17.18 -3.53 -5.40
N LYS A 236 16.72 -2.27 -5.38
CA LYS A 236 17.19 -1.25 -6.32
C LYS A 236 18.70 -1.01 -6.21
N GLU A 237 19.25 -0.97 -5.01
CA GLU A 237 20.69 -0.85 -4.77
C GLU A 237 21.45 -2.07 -5.33
N GLN A 238 20.93 -3.29 -5.10
CA GLN A 238 21.49 -4.53 -5.64
C GLN A 238 21.44 -4.57 -7.17
N ILE A 239 20.38 -4.04 -7.80
CA ILE A 239 20.28 -3.91 -9.26
C ILE A 239 21.40 -2.97 -9.77
N ALA A 240 21.59 -1.81 -9.14
CA ALA A 240 22.64 -0.87 -9.53
C ALA A 240 24.04 -1.48 -9.36
N ASP A 241 24.29 -2.24 -8.29
CA ASP A 241 25.52 -2.99 -8.08
C ASP A 241 25.76 -4.04 -9.17
N ASN A 242 24.72 -4.78 -9.52
CA ASN A 242 24.80 -5.81 -10.56
C ASN A 242 25.00 -5.19 -11.96
N ASP A 243 24.32 -4.09 -12.25
CA ASP A 243 24.51 -3.36 -13.51
C ASP A 243 25.92 -2.76 -13.62
N SER A 244 26.51 -2.31 -12.51
CA SER A 244 27.93 -1.89 -12.48
C SER A 244 28.87 -3.06 -12.80
N LYS A 245 28.59 -4.28 -12.30
CA LYS A 245 29.35 -5.49 -12.65
C LYS A 245 29.18 -5.90 -14.11
N LEU A 246 27.95 -5.77 -14.65
CA LEU A 246 27.67 -6.04 -16.06
C LEU A 246 28.32 -5.01 -16.99
N THR A 247 28.50 -3.77 -16.55
CA THR A 247 29.12 -2.69 -17.30
C THR A 247 30.64 -2.77 -17.14
N ASN A 248 31.24 -3.77 -17.73
CA ASN A 248 32.71 -3.91 -17.75
C ASN A 248 33.30 -3.63 -19.14
N TYR A 249 34.61 -3.57 -19.20
CA TYR A 249 35.36 -3.26 -20.40
C TYR A 249 34.99 -4.17 -21.59
N LEU A 250 34.71 -5.46 -21.33
CA LEU A 250 34.40 -6.45 -22.36
C LEU A 250 32.91 -6.44 -22.78
N SER A 251 32.05 -5.67 -22.10
CA SER A 251 30.61 -5.65 -22.42
C SER A 251 30.32 -5.13 -23.85
N THR A 252 31.17 -4.30 -24.37
CA THR A 252 31.09 -3.69 -25.72
C THR A 252 31.96 -4.39 -26.77
N THR A 253 32.81 -5.32 -26.33
CA THR A 253 33.68 -6.10 -27.21
C THR A 253 32.95 -7.32 -27.73
N ARG A 254 33.10 -7.62 -29.02
CA ARG A 254 32.54 -8.82 -29.66
C ARG A 254 33.62 -9.69 -30.21
N LEU A 255 33.60 -10.96 -29.86
CA LEU A 255 34.43 -12.01 -30.44
C LEU A 255 33.50 -13.03 -31.07
N THR A 256 33.51 -13.09 -32.40
CA THR A 256 32.58 -13.89 -33.18
C THR A 256 33.34 -14.76 -34.16
N PRO A 257 33.71 -16.01 -33.80
CA PRO A 257 34.03 -17.00 -34.79
C PRO A 257 32.83 -17.19 -35.73
N PHE A 258 33.09 -17.28 -37.00
CA PHE A 258 32.05 -17.47 -37.99
C PHE A 258 32.44 -18.45 -39.11
N ALA A 259 31.44 -19.10 -39.63
CA ALA A 259 31.50 -19.84 -40.89
C ALA A 259 30.53 -19.19 -41.87
N ARG A 260 30.99 -18.80 -42.99
CA ARG A 260 30.22 -18.07 -44.00
C ARG A 260 30.21 -18.87 -45.30
N TRP A 261 29.05 -19.03 -45.88
CA TRP A 261 28.86 -19.49 -47.24
C TRP A 261 28.33 -18.33 -48.09
N SER A 262 28.96 -18.17 -49.29
CA SER A 262 28.58 -17.12 -50.22
C SER A 262 28.41 -17.72 -51.61
N SER A 263 27.31 -17.44 -52.25
CA SER A 263 27.06 -17.80 -53.65
C SER A 263 27.00 -16.51 -54.49
N TYR A 264 27.76 -16.47 -55.54
CA TYR A 264 27.89 -15.31 -56.41
C TYR A 264 27.36 -15.67 -57.80
N TRP A 265 26.39 -14.97 -58.32
CA TRP A 265 25.96 -14.98 -59.71
C TRP A 265 26.77 -13.94 -60.46
N GLN A 266 27.67 -14.42 -61.33
CA GLN A 266 28.53 -13.56 -62.12
C GLN A 266 27.79 -13.02 -63.38
N SER A 267 28.31 -12.02 -64.01
CA SER A 267 27.75 -11.41 -65.24
C SER A 267 27.66 -12.40 -66.39
N ASN A 268 28.55 -13.40 -66.47
CA ASN A 268 28.59 -14.45 -67.46
C ASN A 268 27.69 -15.65 -67.15
N ASN A 269 26.69 -15.51 -66.26
CA ASN A 269 25.80 -16.53 -65.74
C ASN A 269 26.45 -17.73 -65.03
N LYS A 270 27.71 -17.62 -64.68
CA LYS A 270 28.37 -18.64 -63.83
C LYS A 270 28.03 -18.40 -62.37
N ILE A 271 27.87 -19.48 -61.62
CA ILE A 271 27.67 -19.45 -60.18
C ILE A 271 29.01 -19.89 -59.54
N SER A 272 29.49 -19.05 -58.63
CA SER A 272 30.68 -19.35 -57.83
C SER A 272 30.26 -19.44 -56.38
N ASN A 273 30.66 -20.51 -55.69
CA ASN A 273 30.40 -20.73 -54.28
C ASN A 273 31.69 -20.66 -53.47
N ASN A 274 31.71 -19.88 -52.45
CA ASN A 274 32.86 -19.74 -51.54
C ASN A 274 32.41 -20.07 -50.11
N ALA A 275 33.27 -20.74 -49.36
CA ALA A 275 33.07 -20.97 -47.94
C ALA A 275 34.27 -20.37 -47.20
N ASP A 276 33.99 -19.49 -46.27
CA ASP A 276 34.98 -18.80 -45.45
C ASP A 276 34.81 -19.17 -43.99
N VAL A 277 35.86 -19.36 -43.26
CA VAL A 277 35.88 -19.52 -41.81
C VAL A 277 36.80 -18.47 -41.23
N GLY A 278 36.37 -17.75 -40.22
CA GLY A 278 37.15 -16.69 -39.64
C GLY A 278 36.73 -16.31 -38.24
N VAL A 279 37.44 -15.35 -37.69
CA VAL A 279 37.11 -14.77 -36.40
C VAL A 279 36.98 -13.26 -36.59
N ARG A 280 35.79 -12.75 -36.23
CA ARG A 280 35.53 -11.32 -36.22
C ARG A 280 35.76 -10.78 -34.83
N PHE A 281 36.60 -9.80 -34.71
CA PHE A 281 36.93 -9.11 -33.48
C PHE A 281 36.45 -7.65 -33.60
N THR A 282 35.58 -7.21 -32.73
CA THR A 282 35.08 -5.84 -32.73
C THR A 282 35.36 -5.21 -31.39
N ILE A 283 36.21 -4.20 -31.37
CA ILE A 283 36.49 -3.37 -30.19
C ILE A 283 36.00 -1.97 -30.52
N PRO A 284 35.15 -1.38 -29.68
CA PRO A 284 34.75 0.02 -29.88
C PRO A 284 35.97 0.92 -29.61
N ILE A 285 36.26 1.83 -30.53
CA ILE A 285 37.35 2.80 -30.40
C ILE A 285 37.08 3.78 -29.27
N TRP A 286 35.83 4.13 -29.09
CA TRP A 286 35.34 4.99 -28.00
C TRP A 286 34.74 4.15 -26.91
N ASN A 287 35.37 4.15 -25.74
CA ASN A 287 34.89 3.36 -24.59
C ASN A 287 34.13 4.24 -23.62
N GLU A 288 32.81 4.11 -23.60
CA GLU A 288 31.92 4.82 -22.67
C GLU A 288 31.82 4.13 -21.28
N THR A 289 32.43 2.97 -21.11
CA THR A 289 32.35 2.15 -19.89
C THR A 289 32.72 2.91 -18.63
N PRO A 290 33.78 3.74 -18.56
CA PRO A 290 34.08 4.50 -17.35
C PRO A 290 33.00 5.49 -16.98
N ARG A 291 32.43 6.20 -17.96
CA ARG A 291 31.32 7.15 -17.72
C ARG A 291 30.02 6.45 -17.29
N LYS A 292 29.72 5.30 -17.90
CA LYS A 292 28.56 4.48 -17.51
C LYS A 292 28.72 3.96 -16.08
N ARG A 293 29.90 3.52 -15.67
CA ARG A 293 30.18 3.13 -14.28
C ARG A 293 30.00 4.31 -13.32
N GLN A 294 30.54 5.45 -13.65
CA GLN A 294 30.39 6.65 -12.83
C GLN A 294 28.89 7.04 -12.69
N ALA A 295 28.14 6.97 -13.78
CA ALA A 295 26.69 7.22 -13.74
C ALA A 295 25.95 6.22 -12.83
N LEU A 296 26.31 4.92 -12.86
CA LEU A 296 25.75 3.91 -11.99
C LEU A 296 26.13 4.11 -10.52
N GLU A 297 27.35 4.52 -10.21
CA GLU A 297 27.74 4.87 -8.84
C GLU A 297 26.98 6.10 -8.35
N THR A 298 26.83 7.14 -9.17
CA THR A 298 26.00 8.29 -8.84
C THR A 298 24.52 7.89 -8.63
N GLN A 299 23.98 7.01 -9.48
CA GLN A 299 22.63 6.47 -9.29
C GLN A 299 22.48 5.74 -7.96
N LYS A 300 23.48 4.97 -7.56
CA LYS A 300 23.51 4.28 -6.27
C LYS A 300 23.54 5.26 -5.09
N GLU A 301 24.29 6.34 -5.18
CA GLU A 301 24.30 7.42 -4.19
C GLU A 301 22.93 8.11 -4.11
N ILE A 302 22.29 8.36 -5.26
CA ILE A 302 20.91 8.89 -5.31
C ILE A 302 19.93 7.95 -4.60
N ILE A 303 20.00 6.63 -4.85
CA ILE A 303 19.14 5.64 -4.19
C ILE A 303 19.37 5.66 -2.67
N ARG A 304 20.61 5.73 -2.20
CA ARG A 304 20.94 5.80 -0.78
C ARG A 304 20.46 7.10 -0.13
N SER A 305 20.63 8.22 -0.82
CA SER A 305 20.17 9.53 -0.35
C SER A 305 18.65 9.58 -0.28
N SER A 306 17.95 9.13 -1.32
CA SER A 306 16.47 9.08 -1.31
C SER A 306 15.95 8.17 -0.22
N ARG A 307 16.56 6.99 -0.01
CA ARG A 307 16.21 6.11 1.12
C ARG A 307 16.30 6.83 2.45
N GLY A 308 17.38 7.58 2.67
CA GLY A 308 17.56 8.34 3.91
C GLY A 308 16.49 9.41 4.11
N THR A 309 16.10 10.10 3.04
CA THR A 309 15.03 11.11 3.06
C THR A 309 13.66 10.47 3.28
N ASP A 310 13.31 9.43 2.51
CA ASP A 310 12.03 8.73 2.62
C ASP A 310 11.81 8.16 4.04
N VAL A 311 12.83 7.50 4.60
CA VAL A 311 12.78 6.97 5.98
C VAL A 311 12.59 8.10 7.00
N LYS A 312 13.23 9.26 6.80
CA LYS A 312 13.09 10.41 7.70
C LYS A 312 11.67 10.98 7.64
N GLU A 313 11.11 11.13 6.45
CA GLU A 313 9.74 11.62 6.26
C GLU A 313 8.71 10.67 6.87
N ILE A 314 8.85 9.35 6.64
CA ILE A 314 7.98 8.35 7.26
C ILE A 314 8.11 8.40 8.79
N LYS A 315 9.32 8.48 9.34
CA LYS A 315 9.53 8.61 10.78
C LYS A 315 8.86 9.85 11.35
N GLN A 316 8.90 10.96 10.63
CA GLN A 316 8.26 12.21 11.06
C GLN A 316 6.73 12.08 11.04
N SER A 317 6.13 11.55 9.97
CA SER A 317 4.69 11.34 9.86
C SER A 317 4.17 10.34 10.90
N VAL A 318 4.86 9.21 11.07
CA VAL A 318 4.55 8.22 12.10
C VAL A 318 4.71 8.81 13.50
N GLY A 319 5.74 9.64 13.74
CA GLY A 319 5.92 10.34 15.01
C GLY A 319 4.75 11.27 15.38
N ILE A 320 4.15 11.93 14.38
CA ILE A 320 2.94 12.74 14.56
C ILE A 320 1.74 11.84 14.92
N LEU A 321 1.58 10.71 14.22
CA LEU A 321 0.49 9.77 14.50
C LEU A 321 0.62 9.11 15.88
N LEU A 322 1.83 8.79 16.33
CA LEU A 322 2.07 8.27 17.69
C LEU A 322 1.67 9.27 18.76
N LYS A 323 2.01 10.55 18.60
CA LYS A 323 1.56 11.62 19.50
C LYS A 323 0.03 11.76 19.48
N LYS A 324 -0.59 11.64 18.29
CA LYS A 324 -2.05 11.65 18.15
C LYS A 324 -2.68 10.49 18.93
N ILE A 325 -2.13 9.27 18.84
CA ILE A 325 -2.62 8.10 19.58
C ILE A 325 -2.51 8.32 21.09
N ASP A 326 -1.39 8.88 21.59
CA ASP A 326 -1.24 9.17 23.02
C ASP A 326 -2.27 10.21 23.51
N ASN A 327 -2.51 11.25 22.74
CA ASN A 327 -3.53 12.25 23.06
C ASN A 327 -4.95 11.65 23.03
N LEU A 328 -5.24 10.80 22.03
CA LEU A 328 -6.52 10.10 21.93
C LEU A 328 -6.72 9.10 23.09
N ASN A 329 -5.67 8.40 23.52
CA ASN A 329 -5.72 7.54 24.70
C ASN A 329 -6.14 8.32 25.96
N LYS A 330 -5.57 9.51 26.16
CA LYS A 330 -5.90 10.39 27.30
C LYS A 330 -7.34 10.89 27.20
N ALA A 331 -7.76 11.36 26.02
CA ALA A 331 -9.12 11.83 25.79
C ALA A 331 -10.16 10.71 26.00
N ILE A 332 -9.91 9.51 25.50
CA ILE A 332 -10.79 8.33 25.71
C ILE A 332 -10.89 8.01 27.20
N ALA A 333 -9.79 8.02 27.94
CA ALA A 333 -9.80 7.77 29.37
C ALA A 333 -10.60 8.83 30.14
N THR A 334 -10.50 10.10 29.74
CA THR A 334 -11.28 11.20 30.34
C THR A 334 -12.77 11.04 30.06
N GLU A 335 -13.17 10.78 28.81
CA GLU A 335 -14.57 10.58 28.46
C GLU A 335 -15.14 9.31 29.12
N ALA A 336 -14.39 8.23 29.19
CA ALA A 336 -14.80 7.01 29.88
C ALA A 336 -15.06 7.25 31.38
N PHE A 337 -14.17 8.00 32.04
CA PHE A 337 -14.36 8.41 33.42
C PHE A 337 -15.60 9.30 33.58
N HIS A 338 -15.80 10.27 32.66
CA HIS A 338 -16.96 11.14 32.68
C HIS A 338 -18.27 10.36 32.52
N ILE A 339 -18.31 9.39 31.60
CA ILE A 339 -19.47 8.50 31.38
C ILE A 339 -19.79 7.72 32.67
N ASP A 340 -18.76 7.14 33.32
CA ASP A 340 -18.95 6.38 34.57
C ASP A 340 -19.49 7.28 35.71
N GLN A 341 -18.91 8.47 35.89
CA GLN A 341 -19.35 9.41 36.92
C GLN A 341 -20.77 9.92 36.65
N THR A 342 -21.10 10.26 35.41
CA THR A 342 -22.45 10.69 35.02
C THR A 342 -23.46 9.58 35.26
N GLY A 343 -23.13 8.31 34.91
CA GLY A 343 -23.99 7.16 35.20
C GLY A 343 -24.26 6.99 36.68
N LYS A 344 -23.23 7.04 37.53
CA LYS A 344 -23.35 6.97 38.99
C LYS A 344 -24.22 8.12 39.54
N TYR A 345 -24.02 9.32 39.01
CA TYR A 345 -24.79 10.50 39.41
C TYR A 345 -26.28 10.39 39.07
N ILE A 346 -26.62 9.89 37.90
CA ILE A 346 -27.99 9.62 37.48
C ILE A 346 -28.64 8.58 38.41
N GLU A 347 -27.96 7.51 38.80
CA GLU A 347 -28.44 6.52 39.74
C GLU A 347 -28.68 7.10 41.15
N MET A 348 -27.75 7.89 41.65
CA MET A 348 -27.88 8.55 42.95
C MET A 348 -29.09 9.48 42.99
N ARG A 349 -29.31 10.31 41.96
CA ARG A 349 -30.49 11.19 41.86
C ARG A 349 -31.78 10.41 41.76
N ARG A 350 -31.80 9.34 40.98
CA ARG A 350 -32.96 8.44 40.89
C ARG A 350 -33.31 7.86 42.23
N PHE A 351 -32.33 7.38 43.01
CA PHE A 351 -32.54 6.86 44.35
C PHE A 351 -33.07 7.94 45.30
N ALA A 352 -32.53 9.17 45.26
CA ALA A 352 -33.01 10.29 46.06
C ALA A 352 -34.46 10.66 45.72
N TYR A 353 -34.85 10.63 44.45
CA TYR A 353 -36.23 10.88 44.01
C TYR A 353 -37.20 9.80 44.51
N GLN A 354 -36.84 8.52 44.39
CA GLN A 354 -37.65 7.40 44.85
C GLN A 354 -37.91 7.45 46.36
N ASN A 355 -36.99 8.03 47.13
CA ASN A 355 -37.11 8.22 48.57
C ASN A 355 -37.71 9.58 48.99
N GLN A 356 -38.40 10.27 48.09
CA GLN A 356 -39.08 11.56 48.33
C GLN A 356 -38.16 12.70 48.79
N LYS A 357 -36.85 12.60 48.54
CA LYS A 357 -35.87 13.64 48.82
C LYS A 357 -35.70 14.54 47.59
N GLN A 358 -36.58 15.55 47.47
CA GLN A 358 -36.59 16.66 46.54
C GLN A 358 -36.68 16.40 45.03
N GLY A 359 -37.53 17.17 44.39
CA GLY A 359 -37.85 17.57 43.02
C GLY A 359 -36.93 17.18 41.89
N TYR A 360 -36.69 15.88 41.68
CA TYR A 360 -36.10 15.37 40.44
C TYR A 360 -37.18 15.40 39.37
N ASN A 361 -37.05 16.36 38.44
CA ASN A 361 -38.00 16.52 37.35
C ASN A 361 -37.62 15.54 36.21
N TYR A 362 -38.64 15.01 35.55
CA TYR A 362 -38.52 14.15 34.37
C TYR A 362 -37.62 14.75 33.28
N LEU A 363 -37.72 16.05 32.99
CA LEU A 363 -36.91 16.77 32.04
C LEU A 363 -35.44 16.84 32.45
N MET A 364 -35.13 17.01 33.74
CA MET A 364 -33.74 16.94 34.21
C MET A 364 -33.11 15.56 33.97
N ARG A 365 -33.92 14.49 34.10
CA ARG A 365 -33.46 13.14 33.80
C ARG A 365 -33.14 12.99 32.31
N MET A 366 -33.98 13.53 31.42
CA MET A 366 -33.77 13.47 29.99
C MET A 366 -32.53 14.26 29.58
N ASP A 367 -32.30 15.42 30.14
CA ASP A 367 -31.11 16.24 29.92
C ASP A 367 -29.83 15.50 30.35
N GLU A 368 -29.86 14.80 31.51
CA GLU A 368 -28.75 13.97 31.98
C GLU A 368 -28.48 12.77 31.04
N TYR A 369 -29.52 12.13 30.52
CA TYR A 369 -29.37 11.05 29.54
C TYR A 369 -28.83 11.56 28.20
N THR A 370 -29.28 12.74 27.73
CA THR A 370 -28.73 13.37 26.53
C THR A 370 -27.21 13.63 26.70
N GLY A 371 -26.80 14.20 27.84
CA GLY A 371 -25.39 14.42 28.14
C GLY A 371 -24.57 13.13 28.24
N LEU A 372 -25.15 12.04 28.76
CA LEU A 372 -24.50 10.73 28.79
C LEU A 372 -24.31 10.18 27.36
N LEU A 373 -25.34 10.27 26.52
CA LEU A 373 -25.29 9.80 25.13
C LEU A 373 -24.28 10.62 24.30
N GLU A 374 -24.22 11.94 24.48
CA GLU A 374 -23.21 12.80 23.87
C GLU A 374 -21.78 12.41 24.27
N SER A 375 -21.56 12.11 25.54
CA SER A 375 -20.23 11.66 26.01
C SER A 375 -19.87 10.29 25.41
N MET A 376 -20.84 9.37 25.27
CA MET A 376 -20.61 8.09 24.60
C MET A 376 -20.29 8.28 23.13
N GLU A 377 -21.02 9.12 22.43
CA GLU A 377 -20.78 9.46 21.03
C GLU A 377 -19.37 10.03 20.84
N ARG A 378 -18.97 11.02 21.66
CA ARG A 378 -17.61 11.58 21.64
C ARG A 378 -16.56 10.51 21.87
N MET A 379 -16.75 9.65 22.87
CA MET A 379 -15.82 8.55 23.14
C MET A 379 -15.66 7.62 21.94
N TYR A 380 -16.75 7.24 21.28
CA TYR A 380 -16.69 6.33 20.12
C TYR A 380 -16.02 6.98 18.91
N LYS A 381 -16.32 8.26 18.64
CA LYS A 381 -15.60 9.05 17.60
C LYS A 381 -14.08 9.13 17.91
N LEU A 382 -13.68 9.29 19.17
CA LEU A 382 -12.26 9.27 19.58
C LEU A 382 -11.62 7.89 19.39
N MET A 383 -12.34 6.81 19.71
CA MET A 383 -11.86 5.44 19.52
C MET A 383 -11.71 5.11 18.03
N GLN A 384 -12.66 5.51 17.19
CA GLN A 384 -12.58 5.40 15.73
C GLN A 384 -11.35 6.13 15.20
N ASN A 385 -11.15 7.38 15.58
CA ASN A 385 -9.99 8.18 15.15
C ASN A 385 -8.66 7.56 15.59
N ARG A 386 -8.61 6.92 16.78
CA ARG A 386 -7.44 6.20 17.26
C ARG A 386 -7.17 4.96 16.42
N ALA A 387 -8.19 4.18 16.14
CA ALA A 387 -8.06 2.97 15.34
C ALA A 387 -7.63 3.28 13.89
N LEU A 388 -8.18 4.33 13.28
CA LEU A 388 -7.72 4.81 11.97
C LEU A 388 -6.27 5.32 12.01
N ALA A 389 -5.84 5.96 13.09
CA ALA A 389 -4.44 6.37 13.25
C ALA A 389 -3.49 5.17 13.31
N ILE A 390 -3.89 4.06 13.93
CA ILE A 390 -3.11 2.82 13.95
C ILE A 390 -2.99 2.24 12.55
N ILE A 391 -4.10 2.09 11.82
CA ILE A 391 -4.11 1.62 10.42
C ILE A 391 -3.19 2.48 9.55
N ASN A 392 -3.21 3.80 9.73
CA ASN A 392 -2.34 4.68 8.99
C ASN A 392 -0.85 4.49 9.31
N ILE A 393 -0.49 4.16 10.57
CA ILE A 393 0.88 3.78 10.93
C ILE A 393 1.26 2.46 10.27
N GLU A 394 0.41 1.44 10.37
CA GLU A 394 0.64 0.13 9.77
C GLU A 394 0.80 0.23 8.24
N LYS A 395 -0.05 1.03 7.58
CA LYS A 395 0.06 1.35 6.15
C LYS A 395 1.39 2.03 5.83
N ALA A 396 1.79 3.06 6.60
CA ALA A 396 3.02 3.82 6.36
C ALA A 396 4.29 2.98 6.57
N VAL A 397 4.26 2.01 7.49
CA VAL A 397 5.38 1.11 7.80
C VAL A 397 5.27 -0.21 7.02
N SER A 398 4.15 -0.43 6.31
CA SER A 398 3.85 -1.66 5.56
C SER A 398 3.95 -2.92 6.42
N ILE A 399 3.38 -2.88 7.62
CA ILE A 399 3.26 -4.03 8.52
C ILE A 399 2.15 -4.92 7.97
N TYR A 400 2.42 -6.16 7.65
CA TYR A 400 1.39 -7.10 7.21
C TYR A 400 1.42 -8.46 7.95
N ASP A 401 2.34 -8.63 8.86
CA ASP A 401 2.33 -9.71 9.85
C ASP A 401 1.99 -9.10 11.21
N ASN A 402 1.14 -9.79 11.97
CA ASN A 402 0.64 -9.34 13.28
C ASN A 402 1.79 -9.38 14.31
N ASN A 403 2.75 -8.49 14.12
CA ASN A 403 3.82 -8.30 15.08
C ASN A 403 3.21 -7.54 16.27
N ASN A 404 3.43 -8.01 17.50
CA ASN A 404 2.97 -7.45 18.76
C ASN A 404 3.42 -5.98 19.01
N ILE A 405 3.41 -5.15 17.98
CA ILE A 405 3.83 -3.74 18.03
C ILE A 405 2.76 -2.91 18.76
N PHE A 406 1.48 -3.24 18.55
CA PHE A 406 0.36 -2.57 19.21
C PHE A 406 -0.24 -3.49 20.27
N LYS A 407 -0.24 -3.04 21.52
CA LYS A 407 -0.80 -3.78 22.67
C LYS A 407 -2.00 -3.03 23.19
N GLU A 408 -3.15 -3.70 23.25
CA GLU A 408 -4.37 -3.19 23.83
C GLU A 408 -4.42 -3.55 25.31
N ILE A 409 -4.68 -2.55 26.16
CA ILE A 409 -4.81 -2.71 27.61
C ILE A 409 -6.18 -2.17 27.99
N GLU A 410 -7.02 -2.98 28.61
CA GLU A 410 -8.31 -2.52 29.16
C GLU A 410 -8.07 -1.49 30.26
N LEU A 411 -8.85 -0.38 30.21
CA LEU A 411 -8.86 0.61 31.29
C LEU A 411 -9.75 0.08 32.41
N CYS A 412 -9.16 -0.17 33.57
CA CYS A 412 -9.94 -0.47 34.79
C CYS A 412 -10.66 0.82 35.23
N MET A 413 -12.00 0.81 35.18
CA MET A 413 -12.87 1.88 35.68
C MET A 413 -13.48 1.53 37.04
#